data_325239f3708f6e2b005ce426b6015ace
#
_entry.id   325239f3708f6e2b005ce426b6015ace
#
_cell.length_a   1.000
_cell.length_b   1.000
_cell.length_c   1.000
_cell.angle_alpha   90.00
_cell.angle_beta   90.00
_cell.angle_gamma   90.00
#
_symmetry.space_group_name_H-M   'P 1'
#
loop_
_entity.id
_entity.type
_entity.pdbx_description
1 polymer ?
#
loop_
_entity_poly.entity_id
_entity_poly.type
_entity_poly.pdbx_seq_one_letter_code
_entity_poly.pdbx_strand_id
1 'polypeptide(L)'
;RSILFDENGSILWQRVLSKPHKVAGGWYNAAGRDAYIVPEGVVFTTINTFNRANWQIPAPIIHPSSNSVYLFDMEGAYKFKYTAGAEVKGITFSSSGIAAIAIGRNVRNHDYGAHGAAVISLVNGKELNRYHTKGPIQAISISDDGKYAAGIEVPAVTPDGDLIGSYDLHIWNRENDND
;
A
#
# COMPACT_ATOMS: atom_id res chain seq x y z
N ARG A 1 -5.68 -14.43 -5.21
CA ARG A 1 -5.36 -15.38 -4.13
C ARG A 1 -3.94 -15.14 -3.65
N SER A 2 -3.71 -15.26 -2.34
CA SER A 2 -2.40 -15.30 -1.71
C SER A 2 -2.14 -16.73 -1.26
N ILE A 3 -0.95 -17.24 -1.51
CA ILE A 3 -0.58 -18.64 -1.23
C ILE A 3 0.80 -18.62 -0.57
N LEU A 4 0.95 -19.35 0.52
CA LEU A 4 2.25 -19.64 1.15
C LEU A 4 2.62 -21.10 0.85
N PHE A 5 3.86 -21.30 0.44
CA PHE A 5 4.44 -22.60 0.18
C PHE A 5 5.54 -22.91 1.20
N ASP A 6 5.76 -24.18 1.51
CA ASP A 6 6.96 -24.64 2.20
C ASP A 6 8.17 -24.71 1.24
N GLU A 7 9.32 -25.11 1.77
CA GLU A 7 10.57 -25.26 1.03
C GLU A 7 10.52 -26.36 -0.07
N ASN A 8 9.55 -27.27 0.02
CA ASN A 8 9.33 -28.36 -0.94
C ASN A 8 8.27 -27.98 -2.00
N GLY A 9 7.71 -26.77 -1.94
CA GLY A 9 6.66 -26.30 -2.84
C GLY A 9 5.25 -26.77 -2.49
N SER A 10 5.04 -27.36 -1.31
CA SER A 10 3.71 -27.75 -0.84
C SER A 10 2.97 -26.53 -0.30
N ILE A 11 1.66 -26.43 -0.56
CA ILE A 11 0.85 -25.32 -0.08
C ILE A 11 0.63 -25.47 1.43
N LEU A 12 1.16 -24.55 2.22
CA LEU A 12 0.88 -24.44 3.64
C LEU A 12 -0.52 -23.88 3.87
N TRP A 13 -0.85 -22.78 3.18
CA TRP A 13 -2.19 -22.21 3.19
C TRP A 13 -2.46 -21.34 1.98
N GLN A 14 -3.74 -21.03 1.74
CA GLN A 14 -4.17 -20.05 0.74
C GLN A 14 -5.30 -19.17 1.28
N ARG A 15 -5.34 -17.91 0.84
CA ARG A 15 -6.38 -16.93 1.22
C ARG A 15 -6.85 -16.14 0.00
N VAL A 16 -8.11 -15.71 0.05
CA VAL A 16 -8.72 -14.82 -0.94
C VAL A 16 -8.82 -13.43 -0.31
N LEU A 17 -7.98 -12.49 -0.75
CA LEU A 17 -7.96 -11.12 -0.23
C LEU A 17 -9.14 -10.29 -0.74
N SER A 18 -9.62 -10.58 -1.96
CA SER A 18 -10.73 -9.88 -2.58
C SER A 18 -11.51 -10.78 -3.54
N LYS A 19 -12.77 -10.41 -3.77
CA LYS A 19 -13.59 -10.98 -4.85
C LYS A 19 -13.81 -9.91 -5.92
N PRO A 20 -13.67 -10.24 -7.22
CA PRO A 20 -13.97 -9.29 -8.29
C PRO A 20 -15.42 -8.78 -8.22
N HIS A 21 -15.60 -7.48 -8.48
CA HIS A 21 -16.91 -6.86 -8.59
C HIS A 21 -17.18 -6.45 -10.03
N LYS A 22 -18.35 -6.80 -10.55
CA LYS A 22 -18.77 -6.42 -11.90
C LYS A 22 -19.47 -5.06 -11.86
N VAL A 23 -19.03 -4.16 -12.74
CA VAL A 23 -19.63 -2.84 -12.92
C VAL A 23 -19.77 -2.59 -14.41
N ALA A 24 -20.96 -2.26 -14.87
CA ALA A 24 -21.31 -1.78 -16.22
C ALA A 24 -20.26 -2.11 -17.33
N GLY A 25 -20.14 -3.40 -17.69
CA GLY A 25 -19.27 -3.86 -18.77
C GLY A 25 -17.80 -4.10 -18.39
N GLY A 26 -17.45 -4.09 -17.10
CA GLY A 26 -16.10 -4.39 -16.63
C GLY A 26 -16.07 -5.06 -15.27
N TRP A 27 -14.90 -5.45 -14.85
CA TRP A 27 -14.63 -6.02 -13.53
C TRP A 27 -13.57 -5.17 -12.83
N TYR A 28 -13.76 -4.85 -11.56
CA TYR A 28 -12.74 -4.27 -10.73
C TYR A 28 -12.41 -5.15 -9.53
N ASN A 29 -11.16 -5.11 -9.15
CA ASN A 29 -10.64 -5.93 -8.07
C ASN A 29 -9.49 -5.26 -7.31
N ALA A 30 -9.21 -5.80 -6.13
CA ALA A 30 -7.93 -5.63 -5.50
C ALA A 30 -7.01 -6.77 -5.97
N ALA A 31 -6.05 -6.45 -6.82
CA ALA A 31 -5.01 -7.41 -7.21
C ALA A 31 -3.90 -7.41 -6.16
N GLY A 32 -3.33 -8.58 -5.86
CA GLY A 32 -2.09 -8.68 -5.10
C GLY A 32 -0.96 -8.04 -5.91
N ARG A 33 -0.12 -7.26 -5.22
CA ARG A 33 1.03 -6.60 -5.81
C ARG A 33 2.33 -7.23 -5.31
N ASP A 34 2.59 -7.14 -4.02
CA ASP A 34 3.81 -7.63 -3.39
C ASP A 34 3.48 -8.56 -2.22
N ALA A 35 4.45 -9.42 -1.87
CA ALA A 35 4.39 -10.29 -0.72
C ALA A 35 5.75 -10.30 -0.01
N TYR A 36 5.72 -10.29 1.32
CA TYR A 36 6.90 -10.28 2.16
C TYR A 36 6.72 -11.25 3.33
N ILE A 37 7.80 -11.92 3.72
CA ILE A 37 7.86 -12.67 4.97
C ILE A 37 8.62 -11.81 5.98
N VAL A 38 7.99 -11.57 7.12
CA VAL A 38 8.52 -10.78 8.23
C VAL A 38 8.39 -11.61 9.52
N PRO A 39 9.06 -11.25 10.61
CA PRO A 39 8.94 -11.99 11.88
C PRO A 39 7.48 -12.14 12.36
N GLU A 40 6.63 -11.15 12.11
CA GLU A 40 5.22 -11.13 12.50
C GLU A 40 4.33 -12.00 11.61
N GLY A 41 4.82 -12.48 10.46
CA GLY A 41 4.06 -13.30 9.52
C GLY A 41 4.27 -12.99 8.05
N VAL A 42 3.20 -13.01 7.27
CA VAL A 42 3.22 -12.77 5.83
C VAL A 42 2.43 -11.52 5.50
N VAL A 43 3.10 -10.52 4.95
CA VAL A 43 2.51 -9.25 4.50
C VAL A 43 2.17 -9.34 3.02
N PHE A 44 0.99 -8.89 2.64
CA PHE A 44 0.58 -8.69 1.24
C PHE A 44 0.15 -7.25 1.01
N THR A 45 0.55 -6.69 -0.13
CA THR A 45 0.02 -5.41 -0.61
C THR A 45 -0.97 -5.62 -1.75
N THR A 46 -1.93 -4.72 -1.88
CA THR A 46 -2.95 -4.77 -2.93
C THR A 46 -3.07 -3.45 -3.66
N ILE A 47 -3.34 -3.52 -4.96
CA ILE A 47 -3.63 -2.37 -5.81
C ILE A 47 -5.02 -2.47 -6.43
N ASN A 48 -5.58 -1.34 -6.81
CA ASN A 48 -6.85 -1.29 -7.54
C ASN A 48 -6.62 -1.61 -9.02
N THR A 49 -7.32 -2.62 -9.53
CA THR A 49 -7.26 -2.97 -10.95
C THR A 49 -8.64 -2.97 -11.56
N PHE A 50 -8.71 -2.58 -12.82
CA PHE A 50 -9.95 -2.55 -13.59
C PHE A 50 -9.76 -3.19 -14.97
N ASN A 51 -10.52 -4.24 -15.23
CA ASN A 51 -10.57 -4.88 -16.54
C ASN A 51 -11.84 -4.45 -17.26
N ARG A 52 -11.69 -3.74 -18.36
CA ARG A 52 -12.79 -3.21 -19.17
C ARG A 52 -13.12 -4.15 -20.32
N ALA A 53 -14.41 -4.39 -20.55
CA ALA A 53 -14.87 -5.00 -21.78
C ALA A 53 -14.90 -3.97 -22.96
N ASN A 54 -15.04 -2.67 -22.64
CA ASN A 54 -14.92 -1.57 -23.59
C ASN A 54 -14.36 -0.31 -22.90
N TRP A 55 -13.85 0.64 -23.68
CA TRP A 55 -13.19 1.85 -23.19
C TRP A 55 -14.16 3.00 -22.83
N GLN A 56 -15.46 2.81 -22.96
CA GLN A 56 -16.48 3.85 -22.72
C GLN A 56 -16.89 3.96 -21.25
N ILE A 57 -16.34 3.13 -20.40
CA ILE A 57 -16.66 3.12 -18.96
C ILE A 57 -15.88 4.22 -18.26
N PRO A 58 -16.52 5.03 -17.39
CA PRO A 58 -15.87 6.06 -16.59
C PRO A 58 -14.71 5.50 -15.75
N ALA A 59 -13.94 6.40 -15.14
CA ALA A 59 -12.87 6.06 -14.24
C ALA A 59 -13.32 5.04 -13.18
N PRO A 60 -12.48 4.06 -12.86
CA PRO A 60 -12.87 2.95 -12.02
C PRO A 60 -13.18 3.37 -10.58
N ILE A 61 -14.16 2.72 -10.03
CA ILE A 61 -14.42 2.74 -8.58
C ILE A 61 -13.26 2.05 -7.88
N ILE A 62 -12.89 2.53 -6.69
CA ILE A 62 -11.85 1.90 -5.87
C ILE A 62 -12.47 0.69 -5.15
N HIS A 63 -11.84 -0.47 -5.34
CA HIS A 63 -12.27 -1.68 -4.65
C HIS A 63 -11.97 -1.59 -3.15
N PRO A 64 -12.89 -1.97 -2.24
CA PRO A 64 -12.69 -1.83 -0.79
C PRO A 64 -11.48 -2.57 -0.21
N SER A 65 -10.99 -3.58 -0.93
CA SER A 65 -9.79 -4.35 -0.53
C SER A 65 -8.51 -3.91 -1.25
N SER A 66 -8.57 -2.86 -2.08
CA SER A 66 -7.40 -2.33 -2.77
C SER A 66 -6.65 -1.31 -1.93
N ASN A 67 -5.46 -0.93 -2.40
CA ASN A 67 -4.63 0.08 -1.75
C ASN A 67 -4.42 -0.22 -0.26
N SER A 68 -4.17 -1.48 0.05
CA SER A 68 -4.17 -1.99 1.42
C SER A 68 -2.98 -2.90 1.68
N VAL A 69 -2.59 -2.96 2.95
CA VAL A 69 -1.61 -3.90 3.49
C VAL A 69 -2.36 -4.90 4.36
N TYR A 70 -2.11 -6.17 4.15
CA TYR A 70 -2.67 -7.28 4.92
C TYR A 70 -1.56 -8.03 5.65
N LEU A 71 -1.77 -8.39 6.89
CA LEU A 71 -0.91 -9.32 7.63
C LEU A 71 -1.69 -10.59 7.99
N PHE A 72 -1.06 -11.72 7.74
CA PHE A 72 -1.44 -13.06 8.23
C PHE A 72 -0.27 -13.61 9.03
N ASP A 73 -0.52 -14.43 10.05
CA ASP A 73 0.58 -15.18 10.68
C ASP A 73 1.07 -16.32 9.77
N MET A 74 2.08 -17.05 10.22
CA MET A 74 2.68 -18.14 9.44
C MET A 74 1.72 -19.31 9.23
N GLU A 75 0.70 -19.46 10.07
CA GLU A 75 -0.38 -20.46 9.99
C GLU A 75 -1.54 -19.98 9.08
N GLY A 76 -1.46 -18.74 8.58
CA GLY A 76 -2.45 -18.14 7.70
C GLY A 76 -3.68 -17.59 8.41
N ALA A 77 -3.62 -17.35 9.73
CA ALA A 77 -4.68 -16.62 10.41
C ALA A 77 -4.56 -15.13 10.14
N TYR A 78 -5.68 -14.50 9.83
CA TYR A 78 -5.76 -13.06 9.55
C TYR A 78 -5.48 -12.26 10.82
N LYS A 79 -4.58 -11.29 10.73
CA LYS A 79 -4.24 -10.37 11.81
C LYS A 79 -4.90 -9.00 11.63
N PHE A 80 -4.59 -8.32 10.54
CA PHE A 80 -5.19 -7.02 10.24
C PHE A 80 -5.17 -6.68 8.73
N LYS A 81 -5.93 -5.64 8.41
CA LYS A 81 -5.85 -4.90 7.15
C LYS A 81 -5.68 -3.42 7.47
N TYR A 82 -4.67 -2.80 6.88
CA TYR A 82 -4.49 -1.36 6.84
C TYR A 82 -4.82 -0.84 5.45
N THR A 83 -5.65 0.20 5.34
CA THR A 83 -6.02 0.85 4.06
C THR A 83 -5.28 2.16 3.93
N ALA A 84 -4.42 2.27 2.91
CA ALA A 84 -3.53 3.42 2.73
C ALA A 84 -4.23 4.68 2.17
N GLY A 85 -5.42 4.53 1.59
CA GLY A 85 -6.17 5.63 0.95
C GLY A 85 -5.82 5.84 -0.52
N ALA A 86 -4.58 5.62 -0.95
CA ALA A 86 -4.14 5.60 -2.33
C ALA A 86 -3.20 4.41 -2.59
N GLU A 87 -2.65 4.31 -3.79
CA GLU A 87 -1.80 3.19 -4.19
C GLU A 87 -0.59 3.05 -3.26
N VAL A 88 -0.39 1.85 -2.71
CA VAL A 88 0.84 1.47 -2.01
C VAL A 88 1.95 1.31 -3.03
N LYS A 89 2.89 2.24 -3.09
CA LYS A 89 4.01 2.25 -4.06
C LYS A 89 5.15 1.36 -3.61
N GLY A 90 5.34 1.24 -2.30
CA GLY A 90 6.35 0.41 -1.67
C GLY A 90 6.10 0.29 -0.17
N ILE A 91 6.73 -0.69 0.44
CA ILE A 91 6.70 -0.91 1.88
C ILE A 91 8.08 -1.40 2.33
N THR A 92 8.49 -1.00 3.51
CA THR A 92 9.73 -1.46 4.14
C THR A 92 9.47 -1.73 5.62
N PHE A 93 10.32 -2.53 6.24
CA PHE A 93 10.13 -3.05 7.58
C PHE A 93 11.35 -2.78 8.45
N SER A 94 11.10 -2.46 9.72
CA SER A 94 12.12 -2.41 10.76
C SER A 94 12.15 -3.71 11.55
N SER A 95 13.24 -3.99 12.25
CA SER A 95 13.33 -5.13 13.19
C SER A 95 12.44 -4.94 14.43
N SER A 96 11.98 -3.73 14.70
CA SER A 96 11.10 -3.40 15.82
C SER A 96 9.60 -3.65 15.55
N GLY A 97 9.24 -4.35 14.45
CA GLY A 97 7.84 -4.65 14.11
C GLY A 97 7.04 -3.44 13.61
N ILE A 98 7.71 -2.54 12.90
CA ILE A 98 7.12 -1.34 12.30
C ILE A 98 7.32 -1.40 10.78
N ALA A 99 6.32 -0.97 10.03
CA ALA A 99 6.43 -0.81 8.58
C ALA A 99 6.23 0.64 8.16
N ALA A 100 7.02 1.09 7.20
CA ALA A 100 6.80 2.36 6.50
C ALA A 100 6.29 2.09 5.08
N ILE A 101 5.28 2.84 4.66
CA ILE A 101 4.50 2.64 3.44
C ILE A 101 4.59 3.91 2.60
N ALA A 102 5.07 3.79 1.37
CA ALA A 102 5.00 4.83 0.35
C ALA A 102 3.61 4.85 -0.29
N ILE A 103 2.98 6.02 -0.35
CA ILE A 103 1.59 6.17 -0.76
C ILE A 103 1.48 7.21 -1.87
N GLY A 104 0.66 6.91 -2.87
CA GLY A 104 0.28 7.85 -3.90
C GLY A 104 0.28 7.25 -5.29
N ARG A 105 -0.10 8.07 -6.28
CA ARG A 105 -0.05 7.76 -7.71
C ARG A 105 0.58 8.88 -8.50
N ASN A 106 1.37 8.53 -9.48
CA ASN A 106 1.97 9.48 -10.42
C ASN A 106 1.19 9.61 -11.74
N VAL A 107 -0.05 9.11 -11.77
CA VAL A 107 -0.97 9.21 -12.89
C VAL A 107 -2.30 9.81 -12.44
N ARG A 108 -3.05 10.40 -13.38
CA ARG A 108 -4.39 10.98 -13.13
C ARG A 108 -5.35 9.95 -12.56
N ASN A 109 -5.89 10.23 -11.41
CA ASN A 109 -6.93 9.42 -10.78
C ASN A 109 -7.63 10.17 -9.63
N HIS A 110 -8.59 9.49 -8.98
CA HIS A 110 -9.34 10.04 -7.87
C HIS A 110 -8.61 9.97 -6.50
N ASP A 111 -7.48 9.27 -6.40
CA ASP A 111 -6.69 9.12 -5.16
C ASP A 111 -5.70 10.27 -4.97
N TYR A 112 -5.90 11.32 -5.67
CA TYR A 112 -5.03 12.46 -5.82
C TYR A 112 -4.72 13.21 -4.51
N GLY A 113 -5.45 13.19 -3.51
CA GLY A 113 -5.18 13.89 -2.24
C GLY A 113 -4.49 13.04 -1.17
N ALA A 114 -4.16 11.79 -1.45
CA ALA A 114 -3.66 10.85 -0.45
C ALA A 114 -2.16 10.55 -0.59
N HIS A 115 -1.38 11.49 -1.13
CA HIS A 115 0.05 11.34 -1.30
C HIS A 115 0.81 11.46 0.02
N GLY A 116 1.89 10.71 0.15
CA GLY A 116 2.76 10.78 1.32
C GLY A 116 3.28 9.45 1.80
N ALA A 117 3.45 9.32 3.10
CA ALA A 117 3.88 8.10 3.73
C ALA A 117 3.04 7.79 4.97
N ALA A 118 2.95 6.52 5.32
CA ALA A 118 2.39 6.07 6.59
C ALA A 118 3.38 5.16 7.31
N VAL A 119 3.39 5.23 8.62
CA VAL A 119 4.10 4.29 9.47
C VAL A 119 3.09 3.54 10.32
N ILE A 120 3.12 2.21 10.27
CA ILE A 120 2.17 1.35 10.97
C ILE A 120 2.87 0.33 11.86
N SER A 121 2.19 -0.06 12.93
CA SER A 121 2.59 -1.21 13.75
C SER A 121 2.20 -2.52 13.07
N LEU A 122 3.13 -3.45 12.95
CA LEU A 122 2.85 -4.83 12.47
C LEU A 122 2.17 -5.70 13.53
N VAL A 123 2.16 -5.27 14.79
CA VAL A 123 1.48 -6.01 15.87
C VAL A 123 -0.04 -5.98 15.70
N ASN A 124 -0.60 -4.84 15.27
CA ASN A 124 -2.05 -4.64 15.24
C ASN A 124 -2.56 -3.80 14.05
N GLY A 125 -1.70 -3.38 13.14
CA GLY A 125 -2.05 -2.56 11.98
C GLY A 125 -2.41 -1.10 12.30
N LYS A 126 -2.16 -0.64 13.54
CA LYS A 126 -2.43 0.75 13.93
C LYS A 126 -1.48 1.68 13.17
N GLU A 127 -2.04 2.74 12.57
CA GLU A 127 -1.25 3.85 12.05
C GLU A 127 -0.60 4.59 13.23
N LEU A 128 0.72 4.72 13.19
CA LEU A 128 1.52 5.41 14.19
C LEU A 128 1.76 6.86 13.78
N ASN A 129 2.07 7.08 12.50
CA ASN A 129 2.29 8.41 11.91
C ASN A 129 1.78 8.42 10.47
N ARG A 130 1.31 9.61 10.03
CA ARG A 130 0.95 9.90 8.64
C ARG A 130 1.66 11.18 8.21
N TYR A 131 2.39 11.09 7.10
CA TYR A 131 3.09 12.22 6.49
C TYR A 131 2.46 12.55 5.14
N HIS A 132 2.09 13.81 4.96
CA HIS A 132 1.46 14.29 3.73
C HIS A 132 2.50 14.99 2.85
N THR A 133 2.48 14.69 1.56
CA THR A 133 3.31 15.33 0.54
C THR A 133 2.43 15.84 -0.60
N LYS A 134 2.95 16.73 -1.43
CA LYS A 134 2.22 17.23 -2.62
C LYS A 134 2.17 16.19 -3.73
N GLY A 135 3.29 15.51 -3.98
CA GLY A 135 3.40 14.42 -4.93
C GLY A 135 3.47 13.05 -4.24
N PRO A 136 3.36 11.96 -5.00
CA PRO A 136 3.46 10.61 -4.46
C PRO A 136 4.87 10.29 -3.97
N ILE A 137 4.96 9.51 -2.90
CA ILE A 137 6.23 8.90 -2.48
C ILE A 137 6.47 7.65 -3.32
N GLN A 138 7.57 7.64 -4.07
CA GLN A 138 7.93 6.56 -4.99
C GLN A 138 8.73 5.43 -4.32
N ALA A 139 9.60 5.80 -3.38
CA ALA A 139 10.42 4.87 -2.60
C ALA A 139 10.42 5.29 -1.13
N ILE A 140 10.56 4.33 -0.24
CA ILE A 140 10.56 4.56 1.20
C ILE A 140 11.55 3.62 1.89
N SER A 141 12.13 4.10 2.98
CA SER A 141 12.98 3.35 3.89
C SER A 141 12.60 3.66 5.33
N ILE A 142 12.93 2.76 6.24
CA ILE A 142 12.77 2.95 7.68
C ILE A 142 14.04 2.49 8.40
N SER A 143 14.41 3.20 9.45
CA SER A 143 15.53 2.77 10.32
C SER A 143 15.18 1.49 11.06
N ASP A 144 16.19 0.72 11.45
CA ASP A 144 16.00 -0.57 12.09
C ASP A 144 15.25 -0.48 13.44
N ASP A 145 15.46 0.60 14.18
CA ASP A 145 14.73 0.91 15.42
C ASP A 145 13.32 1.51 15.18
N GLY A 146 12.96 1.78 13.93
CA GLY A 146 11.66 2.33 13.53
C GLY A 146 11.49 3.83 13.84
N LYS A 147 12.55 4.57 14.24
CA LYS A 147 12.43 5.98 14.63
C LYS A 147 12.41 6.94 13.45
N TYR A 148 13.14 6.63 12.40
CA TYR A 148 13.24 7.47 11.22
C TYR A 148 12.67 6.78 9.99
N ALA A 149 11.89 7.52 9.22
CA ALA A 149 11.51 7.11 7.87
C ALA A 149 12.06 8.12 6.86
N ALA A 150 12.43 7.64 5.67
CA ALA A 150 12.87 8.48 4.57
C ALA A 150 12.14 8.11 3.29
N GLY A 151 11.68 9.09 2.51
CA GLY A 151 10.94 8.87 1.28
C GLY A 151 11.37 9.80 0.16
N ILE A 152 11.24 9.32 -1.07
CA ILE A 152 11.48 10.12 -2.28
C ILE A 152 10.14 10.51 -2.87
N GLU A 153 9.83 11.81 -2.84
CA GLU A 153 8.69 12.38 -3.55
C GLU A 153 9.02 12.52 -5.04
N VAL A 154 8.04 12.29 -5.89
CA VAL A 154 8.14 12.54 -7.33
C VAL A 154 6.95 13.38 -7.82
N PRO A 155 7.08 14.13 -8.93
CA PRO A 155 5.97 14.86 -9.48
C PRO A 155 4.83 13.95 -9.95
N ALA A 156 3.60 14.44 -9.86
CA ALA A 156 2.40 13.81 -10.39
C ALA A 156 1.55 14.79 -11.19
N VAL A 157 0.77 14.27 -12.13
CA VAL A 157 -0.15 15.07 -12.95
C VAL A 157 -1.57 14.95 -12.39
N THR A 158 -2.18 16.08 -12.07
CA THR A 158 -3.56 16.15 -11.60
C THR A 158 -4.56 15.76 -12.70
N PRO A 159 -5.83 15.47 -12.37
CA PRO A 159 -6.89 15.27 -13.36
C PRO A 159 -7.04 16.46 -14.33
N ASP A 160 -6.79 17.68 -13.86
CA ASP A 160 -6.89 18.91 -14.65
C ASP A 160 -5.65 19.18 -15.50
N GLY A 161 -4.59 18.40 -15.32
CA GLY A 161 -3.36 18.46 -16.10
C GLY A 161 -2.22 19.23 -15.43
N ASP A 162 -2.42 19.75 -14.23
CA ASP A 162 -1.40 20.46 -13.49
C ASP A 162 -0.33 19.51 -12.93
N LEU A 163 0.90 19.97 -12.88
CA LEU A 163 2.00 19.26 -12.25
C LEU A 163 2.06 19.65 -10.77
N ILE A 164 2.05 18.64 -9.89
CA ILE A 164 2.20 18.81 -8.44
C ILE A 164 3.36 17.99 -7.91
N GLY A 165 3.84 18.38 -6.72
CA GLY A 165 5.01 17.74 -6.11
C GLY A 165 6.31 18.11 -6.79
N SER A 166 7.38 17.53 -6.34
CA SER A 166 8.76 17.78 -6.79
C SER A 166 9.61 16.53 -6.62
N TYR A 167 10.87 16.57 -7.05
CA TYR A 167 11.84 15.53 -6.72
C TYR A 167 12.52 15.90 -5.40
N ASP A 168 11.90 15.50 -4.29
CA ASP A 168 12.37 15.82 -2.94
C ASP A 168 12.67 14.57 -2.12
N LEU A 169 13.69 14.67 -1.29
CA LEU A 169 14.00 13.70 -0.25
C LEU A 169 13.41 14.18 1.09
N HIS A 170 12.49 13.41 1.63
CA HIS A 170 11.91 13.65 2.94
C HIS A 170 12.55 12.73 3.98
N ILE A 171 12.83 13.28 5.16
CA ILE A 171 13.27 12.52 6.33
C ILE A 171 12.37 12.92 7.49
N TRP A 172 11.69 11.94 8.05
CA TRP A 172 10.74 12.11 9.15
C TRP A 172 11.28 11.46 10.42
N ASN A 173 11.14 12.16 11.53
CA ASN A 173 11.42 11.62 12.86
C ASN A 173 10.09 11.35 13.55
N ARG A 174 9.75 10.08 13.72
CA ARG A 174 8.46 9.63 14.25
C ARG A 174 8.20 10.08 15.70
N GLU A 175 9.23 10.33 16.49
CA GLU A 175 9.11 10.76 17.89
C GLU A 175 8.80 12.27 18.03
N ASN A 176 9.16 13.07 17.02
CA ASN A 176 9.02 14.53 17.06
C ASN A 176 7.78 15.06 16.30
N ASP A 177 7.07 14.21 15.56
CA ASP A 177 5.94 14.61 14.69
C ASP A 177 4.56 14.38 15.37
N ASN A 178 4.48 14.43 16.69
CA ASN A 178 3.23 14.31 17.47
C ASN A 178 2.56 15.66 17.80
N ASP A 179 2.79 16.71 16.98
CA ASP A 179 2.09 18.02 17.11
C ASP A 179 1.00 18.19 16.06
#